data_f61580ca6acbbeb7c8f2106a36b24f4a
#
_entry.id   f61580ca6acbbeb7c8f2106a36b24f4a
#
_cell.length_a   1.000
_cell.length_b   1.000
_cell.length_c   1.000
_cell.angle_alpha   90.00
_cell.angle_beta   90.00
_cell.angle_gamma   90.00
#
_symmetry.space_group_name_H-M   'P 1'
#
loop_
_entity.id
_entity.type
_entity.pdbx_description
1 polymer ?
#
loop_
_entity_poly.entity_id
_entity_poly.type
_entity_poly.pdbx_seq_one_letter_code
_entity_poly.pdbx_strand_id
1 'polypeptide(L)'
;TAHCNAAELLADENKQKEFLDTIHKYSLEISALSAHGNAVHPDKAIAKKFDEDLTNAILLAEKLGVPVVNTFSGCPGGSPEDKTPNWVTCPWPDDFSEILEYQWNDVLIPYWKEKVAFAKAHNVHKIALELHPGFCVYNTRSLLKLREAVGPEIGANLDPSHLIWQGMDLIAVIRELGKANAIFHFHAKDTKVDAINTAVNGVLDTQHYSEELTRSWIFRSVGYGHGEDYWKAIASELRLAGYDYAISIEHEDSLMS
;
A
#
# COMPACT_ATOMS: atom_id res chain seq x y z
N THR A 1 6.06 8.06 10.52
CA THR A 1 6.86 6.97 9.93
C THR A 1 8.12 6.69 10.77
N ALA A 2 8.79 5.55 10.55
CA ALA A 2 9.97 5.17 11.32
C ALA A 2 11.20 6.08 11.05
N HIS A 3 11.29 6.67 9.86
CA HIS A 3 12.46 7.45 9.44
C HIS A 3 12.33 8.95 9.70
N CYS A 4 11.14 9.50 9.71
CA CYS A 4 10.90 10.91 10.04
C CYS A 4 9.47 11.15 10.53
N ASN A 5 9.28 12.24 11.26
CA ASN A 5 7.97 12.76 11.64
C ASN A 5 7.62 13.93 10.70
N ALA A 6 6.68 13.73 9.78
CA ALA A 6 6.34 14.73 8.78
C ALA A 6 5.83 16.04 9.40
N ALA A 7 4.97 15.96 10.42
CA ALA A 7 4.43 17.13 11.10
C ALA A 7 5.55 17.95 11.77
N GLU A 8 6.52 17.29 12.39
CA GLU A 8 7.65 17.94 13.03
C GLU A 8 8.58 18.61 12.02
N LEU A 9 8.88 17.96 10.90
CA LEU A 9 9.71 18.53 9.83
C LEU A 9 9.01 19.68 9.10
N LEU A 10 7.68 19.69 9.04
CA LEU A 10 6.92 20.81 8.50
C LEU A 10 6.93 22.03 9.43
N ALA A 11 6.91 21.78 10.74
CA ALA A 11 6.84 22.84 11.75
C ALA A 11 8.20 23.49 12.08
N ASP A 12 9.32 22.80 11.84
CA ASP A 12 10.66 23.23 12.24
C ASP A 12 11.65 23.13 11.07
N GLU A 13 12.01 24.30 10.51
CA GLU A 13 12.93 24.39 9.37
C GLU A 13 14.35 23.96 9.73
N ASN A 14 14.81 24.08 10.98
CA ASN A 14 16.10 23.62 11.39
C ASN A 14 16.18 22.10 11.41
N LYS A 15 15.15 21.44 11.95
CA LYS A 15 15.05 19.98 11.92
C LYS A 15 14.94 19.44 10.50
N GLN A 16 14.19 20.11 9.65
CA GLN A 16 14.10 19.76 8.23
C GLN A 16 15.48 19.87 7.56
N LYS A 17 16.21 20.95 7.80
CA LYS A 17 17.56 21.13 7.27
C LYS A 17 18.51 20.04 7.77
N GLU A 18 18.52 19.76 9.07
CA GLU A 18 19.34 18.68 9.67
C GLU A 18 19.03 17.31 9.04
N PHE A 19 17.75 17.02 8.84
CA PHE A 19 17.32 15.80 8.15
C PHE A 19 17.88 15.71 6.73
N LEU A 20 17.72 16.78 5.94
CA LEU A 20 18.23 16.83 4.56
C LEU A 20 19.78 16.80 4.51
N ASP A 21 20.45 17.50 5.40
CA ASP A 21 21.92 17.48 5.50
C ASP A 21 22.42 16.04 5.79
N THR A 22 21.66 15.29 6.60
CA THR A 22 21.96 13.88 6.88
C THR A 22 21.78 12.99 5.65
N ILE A 23 20.66 13.14 4.92
CA ILE A 23 20.39 12.44 3.66
C ILE A 23 21.51 12.70 2.65
N HIS A 24 21.88 13.97 2.44
CA HIS A 24 22.92 14.37 1.51
C HIS A 24 24.31 13.89 1.93
N LYS A 25 24.64 13.94 3.23
CA LYS A 25 25.91 13.45 3.77
C LYS A 25 26.19 12.00 3.39
N TYR A 26 25.15 11.18 3.36
CA TYR A 26 25.26 9.76 3.01
C TYR A 26 24.92 9.47 1.54
N SER A 27 24.77 10.50 0.70
CA SER A 27 24.39 10.37 -0.71
C SER A 27 23.15 9.51 -0.93
N LEU A 28 22.15 9.68 -0.05
CA LEU A 28 20.87 8.99 -0.13
C LEU A 28 19.85 9.85 -0.88
N GLU A 29 18.86 9.18 -1.45
CA GLU A 29 17.69 9.81 -2.06
C GLU A 29 16.41 9.35 -1.34
N ILE A 30 15.43 10.25 -1.24
CA ILE A 30 14.11 9.92 -0.70
C ILE A 30 13.21 9.53 -1.87
N SER A 31 12.93 8.25 -2.00
CA SER A 31 12.09 7.73 -3.09
C SER A 31 10.60 7.97 -2.87
N ALA A 32 10.13 7.92 -1.62
CA ALA A 32 8.75 8.16 -1.26
C ALA A 32 8.63 8.60 0.20
N LEU A 33 7.55 9.29 0.51
CA LEU A 33 7.09 9.47 1.89
C LEU A 33 5.91 8.53 2.15
N SER A 34 5.91 7.83 3.29
CA SER A 34 4.90 6.84 3.60
C SER A 34 4.05 7.25 4.80
N ALA A 35 2.74 7.22 4.65
CA ALA A 35 1.75 7.47 5.69
C ALA A 35 0.70 6.35 5.67
N HIS A 36 1.09 5.16 6.11
CA HIS A 36 0.21 4.01 6.16
C HIS A 36 -0.80 4.13 7.29
N GLY A 37 -2.10 4.11 6.93
CA GLY A 37 -3.18 4.21 7.90
C GLY A 37 -4.56 4.10 7.24
N ASN A 38 -5.62 4.12 8.06
CA ASN A 38 -6.99 4.04 7.59
C ASN A 38 -7.68 5.41 7.72
N ALA A 39 -7.47 6.29 6.74
CA ALA A 39 -8.06 7.63 6.72
C ALA A 39 -9.59 7.65 6.54
N VAL A 40 -10.19 6.51 6.18
CA VAL A 40 -11.65 6.32 6.10
C VAL A 40 -12.17 5.40 7.20
N HIS A 41 -11.45 5.29 8.31
CA HIS A 41 -11.87 4.49 9.46
C HIS A 41 -13.25 4.94 9.97
N PRO A 42 -14.16 4.02 10.37
CA PRO A 42 -15.49 4.37 10.88
C PRO A 42 -15.44 5.26 12.13
N ASP A 43 -14.48 5.02 13.01
CA ASP A 43 -14.20 5.93 14.13
C ASP A 43 -13.55 7.22 13.59
N LYS A 44 -14.26 8.34 13.74
CA LYS A 44 -13.85 9.64 13.20
C LYS A 44 -12.57 10.20 13.82
N ALA A 45 -12.24 9.84 15.06
CA ALA A 45 -11.00 10.29 15.70
C ALA A 45 -9.79 9.57 15.10
N ILE A 46 -9.95 8.26 14.82
CA ILE A 46 -8.93 7.44 14.15
C ILE A 46 -8.77 7.89 12.70
N ALA A 47 -9.88 8.06 11.97
CA ALA A 47 -9.86 8.55 10.58
C ALA A 47 -9.14 9.89 10.47
N LYS A 48 -9.49 10.85 11.34
CA LYS A 48 -8.88 12.18 11.36
C LYS A 48 -7.37 12.12 11.55
N LYS A 49 -6.89 11.30 12.50
CA LYS A 49 -5.46 11.15 12.75
C LYS A 49 -4.71 10.66 11.50
N PHE A 50 -5.22 9.61 10.86
CA PHE A 50 -4.57 9.05 9.67
C PHE A 50 -4.70 9.96 8.45
N ASP A 51 -5.79 10.73 8.35
CA ASP A 51 -5.94 11.75 7.31
C ASP A 51 -4.95 12.92 7.51
N GLU A 52 -4.72 13.33 8.75
CA GLU A 52 -3.70 14.34 9.10
C GLU A 52 -2.29 13.83 8.78
N ASP A 53 -1.98 12.57 9.08
CA ASP A 53 -0.68 11.96 8.76
C ASP A 53 -0.44 11.92 7.24
N LEU A 54 -1.46 11.55 6.44
CA LEU A 54 -1.38 11.55 4.98
C LEU A 54 -1.26 12.98 4.43
N THR A 55 -2.03 13.92 4.97
CA THR A 55 -1.95 15.34 4.61
C THR A 55 -0.55 15.89 4.85
N ASN A 56 0.02 15.62 6.02
CA ASN A 56 1.39 16.03 6.35
C ASN A 56 2.44 15.38 5.44
N ALA A 57 2.25 14.12 5.05
CA ALA A 57 3.15 13.46 4.10
C ALA A 57 3.09 14.13 2.71
N ILE A 58 1.92 14.51 2.24
CA ILE A 58 1.75 15.23 0.97
C ILE A 58 2.42 16.61 1.02
N LEU A 59 2.19 17.39 2.08
CA LEU A 59 2.80 18.70 2.26
C LEU A 59 4.33 18.63 2.37
N LEU A 60 4.84 17.62 3.08
CA LEU A 60 6.28 17.42 3.19
C LEU A 60 6.87 16.93 1.85
N ALA A 61 6.16 16.10 1.10
CA ALA A 61 6.58 15.66 -0.23
C ALA A 61 6.74 16.84 -1.19
N GLU A 62 5.78 17.78 -1.21
CA GLU A 62 5.91 19.02 -1.97
C GLU A 62 7.15 19.82 -1.53
N LYS A 63 7.31 20.02 -0.22
CA LYS A 63 8.41 20.83 0.34
C LYS A 63 9.80 20.25 0.06
N LEU A 64 9.91 18.91 0.03
CA LEU A 64 11.16 18.19 -0.21
C LEU A 64 11.37 17.81 -1.68
N GLY A 65 10.40 18.02 -2.55
CA GLY A 65 10.44 17.60 -3.96
C GLY A 65 10.37 16.08 -4.15
N VAL A 66 9.76 15.35 -3.19
CA VAL A 66 9.59 13.90 -3.26
C VAL A 66 8.37 13.58 -4.13
N PRO A 67 8.51 12.80 -5.22
CA PRO A 67 7.45 12.68 -6.23
C PRO A 67 6.33 11.70 -5.85
N VAL A 68 6.54 10.84 -4.84
CA VAL A 68 5.62 9.74 -4.49
C VAL A 68 5.25 9.78 -3.02
N VAL A 69 3.95 9.58 -2.74
CA VAL A 69 3.44 9.34 -1.38
C VAL A 69 2.81 7.96 -1.33
N ASN A 70 3.35 7.08 -0.48
CA ASN A 70 2.83 5.73 -0.25
C ASN A 70 1.81 5.73 0.88
N THR A 71 0.70 5.01 0.72
CA THR A 71 -0.34 4.87 1.74
C THR A 71 -1.21 3.64 1.48
N PHE A 72 -2.20 3.39 2.36
CA PHE A 72 -3.28 2.44 2.12
C PHE A 72 -4.54 3.14 1.61
N SER A 73 -5.40 2.39 0.91
CA SER A 73 -6.68 2.92 0.43
C SER A 73 -7.66 3.26 1.55
N GLY A 74 -7.49 2.62 2.69
CA GLY A 74 -8.45 2.58 3.77
C GLY A 74 -9.51 1.49 3.62
N CYS A 75 -10.20 1.23 4.73
CA CYS A 75 -11.35 0.32 4.81
C CYS A 75 -12.41 0.93 5.73
N PRO A 76 -13.57 1.32 5.21
CA PRO A 76 -14.70 1.80 6.01
C PRO A 76 -15.38 0.67 6.81
N GLY A 77 -16.37 1.02 7.61
CA GLY A 77 -17.34 0.07 8.16
C GLY A 77 -18.31 -0.44 7.10
N GLY A 78 -19.27 -1.27 7.51
CA GLY A 78 -20.35 -1.74 6.66
C GLY A 78 -21.53 -0.76 6.59
N SER A 79 -21.58 0.21 7.50
CA SER A 79 -22.62 1.24 7.58
C SER A 79 -22.08 2.54 8.21
N PRO A 80 -22.84 3.66 8.13
CA PRO A 80 -22.47 4.93 8.78
C PRO A 80 -22.37 4.84 10.32
N GLU A 81 -23.05 3.88 10.94
CA GLU A 81 -23.12 3.69 12.38
C GLU A 81 -21.99 2.83 12.92
N ASP A 82 -21.25 2.13 12.06
CA ASP A 82 -20.16 1.24 12.45
C ASP A 82 -19.01 2.00 13.13
N LYS A 83 -18.30 1.28 13.99
CA LYS A 83 -17.15 1.79 14.73
C LYS A 83 -15.83 1.10 14.33
N THR A 84 -15.92 -0.01 13.62
CA THR A 84 -14.79 -0.83 13.18
C THR A 84 -14.83 -1.06 11.68
N PRO A 85 -13.67 -1.19 11.02
CA PRO A 85 -13.61 -1.53 9.60
C PRO A 85 -14.28 -2.88 9.30
N ASN A 86 -14.83 -3.02 8.11
CA ASN A 86 -15.40 -4.26 7.62
C ASN A 86 -14.78 -4.61 6.25
N TRP A 87 -13.81 -5.52 6.25
CA TRP A 87 -13.19 -5.98 5.01
C TRP A 87 -13.98 -7.13 4.39
N VAL A 88 -14.72 -6.82 3.32
CA VAL A 88 -15.56 -7.79 2.61
C VAL A 88 -14.72 -8.59 1.63
N THR A 89 -14.75 -9.92 1.75
CA THR A 89 -13.94 -10.85 0.94
C THR A 89 -14.76 -11.75 0.02
N CYS A 90 -16.10 -11.75 0.15
CA CYS A 90 -16.97 -12.50 -0.74
C CYS A 90 -18.32 -11.74 -0.94
N PRO A 91 -19.03 -11.99 -2.08
CA PRO A 91 -20.24 -11.23 -2.42
C PRO A 91 -21.53 -11.78 -1.79
N TRP A 92 -21.46 -12.84 -1.01
CA TRP A 92 -22.62 -13.49 -0.41
C TRP A 92 -22.39 -13.73 1.09
N PRO A 93 -23.41 -13.54 1.97
CA PRO A 93 -24.79 -13.05 1.69
C PRO A 93 -24.87 -11.68 1.02
N ASP A 94 -26.04 -11.35 0.47
CA ASP A 94 -26.27 -10.11 -0.31
C ASP A 94 -25.92 -8.84 0.48
N ASP A 95 -26.04 -8.87 1.80
CA ASP A 95 -25.58 -7.81 2.71
C ASP A 95 -24.13 -7.36 2.40
N PHE A 96 -23.25 -8.29 2.02
CA PHE A 96 -21.86 -7.96 1.69
C PHE A 96 -21.74 -7.14 0.39
N SER A 97 -22.63 -7.34 -0.57
CA SER A 97 -22.68 -6.52 -1.77
C SER A 97 -23.18 -5.10 -1.47
N GLU A 98 -24.17 -4.96 -0.59
CA GLU A 98 -24.67 -3.65 -0.13
C GLU A 98 -23.58 -2.90 0.65
N ILE A 99 -22.85 -3.59 1.54
CA ILE A 99 -21.70 -3.03 2.26
C ILE A 99 -20.64 -2.53 1.26
N LEU A 100 -20.30 -3.31 0.24
CA LEU A 100 -19.32 -2.89 -0.77
C LEU A 100 -19.78 -1.65 -1.55
N GLU A 101 -21.07 -1.56 -1.90
CA GLU A 101 -21.60 -0.36 -2.56
C GLU A 101 -21.47 0.87 -1.68
N TYR A 102 -21.88 0.79 -0.42
CA TYR A 102 -21.69 1.87 0.56
C TYR A 102 -20.21 2.26 0.71
N GLN A 103 -19.35 1.27 0.95
CA GLN A 103 -17.91 1.53 1.15
C GLN A 103 -17.28 2.27 -0.03
N TRP A 104 -17.60 1.85 -1.25
CA TRP A 104 -17.00 2.42 -2.45
C TRP A 104 -17.64 3.74 -2.87
N ASN A 105 -18.96 3.81 -2.91
CA ASN A 105 -19.66 4.94 -3.51
C ASN A 105 -19.86 6.10 -2.52
N ASP A 106 -20.11 5.79 -1.25
CA ASP A 106 -20.45 6.82 -0.26
C ASP A 106 -19.22 7.26 0.57
N VAL A 107 -18.17 6.43 0.64
CA VAL A 107 -17.01 6.73 1.48
C VAL A 107 -15.71 6.83 0.68
N LEU A 108 -15.29 5.75 0.02
CA LEU A 108 -13.95 5.64 -0.52
C LEU A 108 -13.71 6.59 -1.70
N ILE A 109 -14.58 6.53 -2.72
CA ILE A 109 -14.45 7.38 -3.93
C ILE A 109 -14.58 8.86 -3.59
N PRO A 110 -15.56 9.33 -2.80
CA PRO A 110 -15.62 10.74 -2.37
C PRO A 110 -14.35 11.19 -1.64
N TYR A 111 -13.87 10.42 -0.67
CA TYR A 111 -12.64 10.73 0.05
C TYR A 111 -11.43 10.89 -0.89
N TRP A 112 -11.21 9.91 -1.77
CA TRP A 112 -10.05 9.94 -2.66
C TRP A 112 -10.14 11.02 -3.73
N LYS A 113 -11.33 11.42 -4.19
CA LYS A 113 -11.49 12.58 -5.07
C LYS A 113 -10.99 13.86 -4.41
N GLU A 114 -11.34 14.09 -3.16
CA GLU A 114 -10.89 15.26 -2.41
C GLU A 114 -9.37 15.19 -2.13
N LYS A 115 -8.89 14.05 -1.69
CA LYS A 115 -7.47 13.87 -1.35
C LYS A 115 -6.56 13.98 -2.57
N VAL A 116 -6.95 13.45 -3.72
CA VAL A 116 -6.21 13.62 -4.99
C VAL A 116 -6.22 15.07 -5.44
N ALA A 117 -7.35 15.76 -5.35
CA ALA A 117 -7.41 17.19 -5.67
C ALA A 117 -6.47 18.02 -4.78
N PHE A 118 -6.43 17.71 -3.48
CA PHE A 118 -5.48 18.30 -2.54
C PHE A 118 -4.02 18.00 -2.93
N ALA A 119 -3.68 16.75 -3.19
CA ALA A 119 -2.32 16.36 -3.56
C ALA A 119 -1.84 17.07 -4.85
N LYS A 120 -2.72 17.17 -5.85
CA LYS A 120 -2.43 17.92 -7.09
C LYS A 120 -2.16 19.41 -6.84
N ALA A 121 -2.93 20.03 -5.95
CA ALA A 121 -2.74 21.43 -5.57
C ALA A 121 -1.38 21.67 -4.88
N HIS A 122 -0.79 20.59 -4.33
CA HIS A 122 0.52 20.57 -3.69
C HIS A 122 1.61 19.86 -4.53
N ASN A 123 1.46 19.83 -5.87
CA ASN A 123 2.42 19.27 -6.81
C ASN A 123 2.76 17.78 -6.59
N VAL A 124 1.95 17.04 -5.84
CA VAL A 124 2.07 15.58 -5.66
C VAL A 124 1.11 14.89 -6.61
N HIS A 125 1.66 14.26 -7.65
CA HIS A 125 0.90 13.62 -8.73
C HIS A 125 0.94 12.08 -8.68
N LYS A 126 1.60 11.51 -7.67
CA LYS A 126 1.71 10.06 -7.51
C LYS A 126 1.37 9.67 -6.08
N ILE A 127 0.14 9.21 -5.87
CA ILE A 127 -0.29 8.55 -4.63
C ILE A 127 -0.26 7.05 -4.90
N ALA A 128 0.68 6.38 -4.28
CA ALA A 128 0.94 4.96 -4.46
C ALA A 128 0.25 4.16 -3.36
N LEU A 129 -0.84 3.50 -3.71
CA LEU A 129 -1.59 2.65 -2.78
C LEU A 129 -0.93 1.27 -2.70
N GLU A 130 -0.61 0.84 -1.51
CA GLU A 130 -0.21 -0.54 -1.28
C GLU A 130 -1.43 -1.45 -1.36
N LEU A 131 -1.33 -2.48 -2.21
CA LEU A 131 -2.41 -3.44 -2.44
C LEU A 131 -2.46 -4.44 -1.30
N HIS A 132 -3.00 -4.01 -0.17
CA HIS A 132 -2.95 -4.76 1.08
C HIS A 132 -4.32 -5.33 1.48
N PRO A 133 -4.45 -6.66 1.67
CA PRO A 133 -5.64 -7.27 2.26
C PRO A 133 -6.00 -6.65 3.62
N GLY A 134 -7.30 -6.48 3.87
CA GLY A 134 -7.79 -5.69 5.00
C GLY A 134 -8.14 -4.25 4.64
N PHE A 135 -7.80 -3.80 3.41
CA PHE A 135 -8.21 -2.52 2.83
C PHE A 135 -9.03 -2.73 1.55
N CYS A 136 -9.75 -1.70 1.11
CA CYS A 136 -10.62 -1.81 -0.08
C CYS A 136 -9.84 -2.03 -1.39
N VAL A 137 -8.61 -1.51 -1.46
CA VAL A 137 -7.70 -1.75 -2.60
C VAL A 137 -6.64 -2.78 -2.18
N TYR A 138 -6.82 -4.02 -2.63
CA TYR A 138 -5.97 -5.16 -2.26
C TYR A 138 -5.54 -6.03 -3.46
N ASN A 139 -5.98 -5.67 -4.67
CA ASN A 139 -5.62 -6.37 -5.89
C ASN A 139 -5.68 -5.42 -7.09
N THR A 140 -5.24 -5.89 -8.26
CA THR A 140 -5.20 -5.12 -9.50
C THR A 140 -6.56 -4.53 -9.87
N ARG A 141 -7.63 -5.32 -9.78
CA ARG A 141 -8.99 -4.89 -10.12
C ARG A 141 -9.47 -3.73 -9.25
N SER A 142 -9.29 -3.83 -7.93
CA SER A 142 -9.72 -2.79 -6.99
C SER A 142 -8.90 -1.51 -7.15
N LEU A 143 -7.59 -1.62 -7.45
CA LEU A 143 -6.78 -0.45 -7.76
C LEU A 143 -7.25 0.27 -9.01
N LEU A 144 -7.44 -0.47 -10.11
CA LEU A 144 -7.86 0.13 -11.37
C LEU A 144 -9.28 0.71 -11.29
N LYS A 145 -10.19 0.08 -10.53
CA LYS A 145 -11.51 0.64 -10.23
C LYS A 145 -11.42 1.99 -9.53
N LEU A 146 -10.58 2.12 -8.50
CA LEU A 146 -10.42 3.39 -7.81
C LEU A 146 -9.77 4.44 -8.72
N ARG A 147 -8.70 4.07 -9.44
CA ARG A 147 -8.03 4.95 -10.39
C ARG A 147 -8.96 5.48 -11.47
N GLU A 148 -9.83 4.65 -12.05
CA GLU A 148 -10.85 5.05 -13.02
C GLU A 148 -11.82 6.07 -12.43
N ALA A 149 -12.28 5.87 -11.20
CA ALA A 149 -13.24 6.73 -10.53
C ALA A 149 -12.67 8.08 -10.04
N VAL A 150 -11.37 8.15 -9.77
CA VAL A 150 -10.74 9.27 -9.05
C VAL A 150 -9.73 10.02 -9.92
N GLY A 151 -8.90 9.32 -10.66
CA GLY A 151 -7.89 9.93 -11.54
C GLY A 151 -6.57 9.18 -11.62
N PRO A 152 -5.74 9.57 -12.60
CA PRO A 152 -4.46 8.90 -12.88
C PRO A 152 -3.39 9.12 -11.81
N GLU A 153 -3.64 9.95 -10.82
CA GLU A 153 -2.74 10.19 -9.68
C GLU A 153 -2.73 9.01 -8.70
N ILE A 154 -3.73 8.11 -8.77
CA ILE A 154 -3.75 6.85 -8.02
C ILE A 154 -2.96 5.78 -8.77
N GLY A 155 -2.02 5.16 -8.12
CA GLY A 155 -1.25 4.02 -8.63
C GLY A 155 -0.85 3.07 -7.50
N ALA A 156 -0.05 2.05 -7.83
CA ALA A 156 0.39 1.06 -6.89
C ALA A 156 1.74 1.44 -6.24
N ASN A 157 1.81 1.31 -4.93
CA ASN A 157 2.99 0.81 -4.28
C ASN A 157 2.87 -0.72 -4.32
N LEU A 158 3.56 -1.33 -5.27
CA LEU A 158 3.41 -2.75 -5.55
C LEU A 158 4.28 -3.56 -4.60
N ASP A 159 3.64 -4.19 -3.62
CA ASP A 159 4.25 -5.16 -2.72
C ASP A 159 3.84 -6.58 -3.13
N PRO A 160 4.78 -7.36 -3.70
CA PRO A 160 4.52 -8.74 -4.10
C PRO A 160 4.00 -9.61 -2.97
N SER A 161 4.47 -9.40 -1.75
CA SER A 161 4.20 -10.29 -0.62
C SER A 161 2.71 -10.46 -0.34
N HIS A 162 1.94 -9.38 -0.47
CA HIS A 162 0.49 -9.38 -0.25
C HIS A 162 -0.29 -10.04 -1.40
N LEU A 163 0.27 -10.07 -2.59
CA LEU A 163 -0.36 -10.63 -3.78
C LEU A 163 -0.07 -12.12 -3.95
N ILE A 164 1.15 -12.53 -3.59
CA ILE A 164 1.62 -13.91 -3.69
C ILE A 164 0.71 -14.87 -2.91
N TRP A 165 0.44 -14.59 -1.65
CA TRP A 165 -0.38 -15.49 -0.85
C TRP A 165 -1.85 -15.52 -1.27
N GLN A 166 -2.33 -14.47 -1.95
CA GLN A 166 -3.64 -14.45 -2.58
C GLN A 166 -3.71 -15.31 -3.87
N GLY A 167 -2.57 -15.88 -4.32
CA GLY A 167 -2.50 -16.70 -5.52
C GLY A 167 -2.38 -15.89 -6.82
N MET A 168 -1.98 -14.63 -6.76
CA MET A 168 -1.78 -13.81 -7.95
C MET A 168 -0.41 -14.05 -8.58
N ASP A 169 -0.37 -14.12 -9.92
CA ASP A 169 0.87 -14.14 -10.70
C ASP A 169 1.42 -12.72 -10.86
N LEU A 170 2.60 -12.47 -10.31
CA LEU A 170 3.20 -11.13 -10.31
C LEU A 170 3.56 -10.62 -11.70
N ILE A 171 3.92 -11.50 -12.62
CA ILE A 171 4.21 -11.11 -14.00
C ILE A 171 2.95 -10.58 -14.69
N ALA A 172 1.83 -11.27 -14.48
CA ALA A 172 0.54 -10.84 -14.99
C ALA A 172 0.09 -9.50 -14.36
N VAL A 173 0.27 -9.35 -13.04
CA VAL A 173 -0.04 -8.10 -12.33
C VAL A 173 0.79 -6.92 -12.84
N ILE A 174 2.12 -7.10 -12.96
CA ILE A 174 3.02 -6.05 -13.45
C ILE A 174 2.64 -5.64 -14.88
N ARG A 175 2.32 -6.58 -15.76
CA ARG A 175 1.86 -6.29 -17.12
C ARG A 175 0.58 -5.49 -17.14
N GLU A 176 -0.40 -5.87 -16.33
CA GLU A 176 -1.68 -5.18 -16.30
C GLU A 176 -1.56 -3.76 -15.74
N LEU A 177 -0.86 -3.59 -14.63
CA LEU A 177 -0.60 -2.27 -14.05
C LEU A 177 0.33 -1.41 -14.92
N GLY A 178 1.30 -2.03 -15.61
CA GLY A 178 2.19 -1.35 -16.55
C GLY A 178 1.43 -0.76 -17.74
N LYS A 179 0.48 -1.49 -18.35
CA LYS A 179 -0.40 -0.97 -19.42
C LYS A 179 -1.16 0.28 -18.98
N ALA A 180 -1.53 0.36 -17.72
CA ALA A 180 -2.23 1.50 -17.14
C ALA A 180 -1.30 2.62 -16.64
N ASN A 181 0.03 2.47 -16.76
CA ASN A 181 1.03 3.34 -16.14
C ASN A 181 0.73 3.55 -14.64
N ALA A 182 0.40 2.48 -13.93
CA ALA A 182 -0.10 2.52 -12.57
C ALA A 182 0.87 1.96 -11.52
N ILE A 183 2.13 1.68 -11.85
CA ILE A 183 3.17 1.28 -10.89
C ILE A 183 3.98 2.53 -10.53
N PHE A 184 3.81 3.04 -9.31
CA PHE A 184 4.48 4.26 -8.87
C PHE A 184 5.63 4.02 -7.92
N HIS A 185 5.55 2.94 -7.14
CA HIS A 185 6.59 2.49 -6.23
C HIS A 185 6.56 0.96 -6.14
N PHE A 186 7.65 0.36 -5.70
CA PHE A 186 7.77 -1.09 -5.56
C PHE A 186 8.45 -1.45 -4.24
N HIS A 187 7.82 -2.34 -3.47
CA HIS A 187 8.41 -2.98 -2.31
C HIS A 187 8.93 -4.37 -2.67
N ALA A 188 10.22 -4.61 -2.46
CA ALA A 188 10.78 -5.96 -2.55
C ALA A 188 10.60 -6.65 -1.20
N LYS A 189 9.54 -7.43 -1.09
CA LYS A 189 9.16 -8.22 0.09
C LYS A 189 8.64 -9.57 -0.38
N ASP A 190 9.08 -10.63 0.25
CA ASP A 190 8.75 -11.99 -0.16
C ASP A 190 7.72 -12.63 0.79
N THR A 191 7.07 -13.66 0.31
CA THR A 191 6.13 -14.47 1.09
C THR A 191 6.34 -15.93 0.77
N LYS A 192 6.45 -16.75 1.79
CA LYS A 192 6.39 -18.21 1.66
C LYS A 192 4.98 -18.70 1.96
N VAL A 193 4.36 -19.35 0.99
CA VAL A 193 3.10 -20.08 1.17
C VAL A 193 3.43 -21.48 1.65
N ASP A 194 2.87 -21.88 2.79
CA ASP A 194 2.96 -23.27 3.27
C ASP A 194 1.93 -24.13 2.54
N ALA A 195 2.41 -25.03 1.70
CA ALA A 195 1.55 -25.85 0.85
C ALA A 195 0.65 -26.80 1.64
N ILE A 196 1.10 -27.27 2.82
CA ILE A 196 0.36 -28.22 3.65
C ILE A 196 -0.75 -27.48 4.40
N ASN A 197 -0.40 -26.41 5.10
CA ASN A 197 -1.36 -25.61 5.85
C ASN A 197 -2.42 -24.98 4.93
N THR A 198 -1.97 -24.48 3.79
CA THR A 198 -2.87 -23.89 2.77
C THR A 198 -3.81 -24.96 2.16
N ALA A 199 -3.33 -26.17 1.92
CA ALA A 199 -4.18 -27.25 1.40
C ALA A 199 -5.31 -27.65 2.37
N VAL A 200 -5.12 -27.42 3.66
CA VAL A 200 -6.12 -27.75 4.70
C VAL A 200 -7.01 -26.56 5.01
N ASN A 201 -6.45 -25.36 5.14
CA ASN A 201 -7.12 -24.19 5.70
C ASN A 201 -7.41 -23.08 4.67
N GLY A 202 -6.85 -23.16 3.48
CA GLY A 202 -6.91 -22.07 2.49
C GLY A 202 -5.93 -20.95 2.84
N VAL A 203 -6.07 -19.81 2.15
CA VAL A 203 -5.15 -18.65 2.27
C VAL A 203 -5.68 -17.54 3.16
N LEU A 204 -6.98 -17.51 3.47
CA LEU A 204 -7.58 -16.54 4.40
C LEU A 204 -7.29 -16.98 5.83
N ASP A 205 -6.16 -16.55 6.35
CA ASP A 205 -5.62 -16.99 7.64
C ASP A 205 -5.69 -15.84 8.65
N THR A 206 -6.38 -16.08 9.76
CA THR A 206 -6.55 -15.10 10.85
C THR A 206 -5.68 -15.38 12.06
N GLN A 207 -4.79 -16.38 12.00
CA GLN A 207 -3.86 -16.66 13.08
C GLN A 207 -2.83 -15.53 13.22
N HIS A 208 -2.38 -15.30 14.44
CA HIS A 208 -1.34 -14.29 14.67
C HIS A 208 -0.03 -14.64 13.96
N TYR A 209 0.73 -13.65 13.53
CA TYR A 209 1.99 -13.84 12.79
C TYR A 209 3.05 -14.63 13.55
N SER A 210 2.96 -14.72 14.90
CA SER A 210 3.83 -15.57 15.72
C SER A 210 3.60 -17.07 15.56
N GLU A 211 2.45 -17.46 14.99
CA GLU A 211 2.05 -18.87 14.85
C GLU A 211 2.61 -19.50 13.56
N GLU A 212 3.88 -19.28 13.28
CA GLU A 212 4.53 -19.62 12.00
C GLU A 212 4.35 -21.06 11.55
N LEU A 213 4.33 -22.02 12.47
CA LEU A 213 4.24 -23.45 12.12
C LEU A 213 2.86 -23.87 11.58
N THR A 214 1.82 -23.11 11.90
CA THR A 214 0.44 -23.45 11.56
C THR A 214 -0.20 -22.47 10.57
N ARG A 215 0.46 -21.35 10.29
CA ARG A 215 -0.03 -20.38 9.31
C ARG A 215 0.05 -20.89 7.88
N SER A 216 -0.90 -20.46 7.07
CA SER A 216 -0.95 -20.78 5.63
C SER A 216 0.14 -20.04 4.83
N TRP A 217 0.62 -18.93 5.31
CA TRP A 217 1.68 -18.13 4.66
C TRP A 217 2.36 -17.23 5.68
N ILE A 218 3.61 -16.86 5.36
CA ILE A 218 4.47 -16.05 6.22
C ILE A 218 5.34 -15.15 5.35
N PHE A 219 5.58 -13.92 5.79
CA PHE A 219 6.56 -13.03 5.15
C PHE A 219 7.97 -13.56 5.35
N ARG A 220 8.79 -13.38 4.32
CA ARG A 220 10.19 -13.78 4.31
C ARG A 220 11.05 -12.70 3.65
N SER A 221 12.31 -12.70 4.01
CA SER A 221 13.33 -11.95 3.29
C SER A 221 13.32 -12.33 1.81
N VAL A 222 13.59 -11.35 0.96
CA VAL A 222 13.69 -11.54 -0.50
C VAL A 222 14.60 -12.72 -0.82
N GLY A 223 14.09 -13.68 -1.56
CA GLY A 223 14.81 -14.91 -1.94
C GLY A 223 14.57 -16.12 -1.02
N TYR A 224 13.86 -15.95 0.10
CA TYR A 224 13.57 -17.06 1.04
C TYR A 224 12.14 -17.61 0.92
N GLY A 225 11.23 -16.84 0.33
CA GLY A 225 9.93 -17.34 -0.11
C GLY A 225 10.01 -17.92 -1.52
N HIS A 226 10.62 -17.17 -2.42
CA HIS A 226 10.83 -17.50 -3.84
C HIS A 226 12.30 -17.31 -4.20
N GLY A 227 12.82 -18.18 -5.06
CA GLY A 227 14.23 -18.19 -5.45
C GLY A 227 14.62 -17.07 -6.42
N GLU A 228 15.91 -17.02 -6.75
CA GLU A 228 16.52 -15.98 -7.58
C GLU A 228 15.84 -15.83 -8.95
N ASP A 229 15.46 -16.92 -9.60
CA ASP A 229 14.83 -16.89 -10.94
C ASP A 229 13.48 -16.15 -10.91
N TYR A 230 12.71 -16.31 -9.83
CA TYR A 230 11.45 -15.59 -9.66
C TYR A 230 11.67 -14.06 -9.55
N TRP A 231 12.63 -13.65 -8.74
CA TRP A 231 12.96 -12.23 -8.58
C TRP A 231 13.59 -11.62 -9.82
N LYS A 232 14.41 -12.38 -10.56
CA LYS A 232 14.92 -11.96 -11.88
C LYS A 232 13.77 -11.75 -12.89
N ALA A 233 12.77 -12.62 -12.89
CA ALA A 233 11.61 -12.48 -13.75
C ALA A 233 10.80 -11.22 -13.39
N ILE A 234 10.58 -10.95 -12.10
CA ILE A 234 9.92 -9.71 -11.63
C ILE A 234 10.70 -8.47 -12.10
N ALA A 235 12.02 -8.42 -11.87
CA ALA A 235 12.85 -7.29 -12.28
C ALA A 235 12.82 -7.05 -13.79
N SER A 236 12.85 -8.14 -14.56
CA SER A 236 12.75 -8.06 -16.03
C SER A 236 11.39 -7.53 -16.47
N GLU A 237 10.31 -7.99 -15.84
CA GLU A 237 8.96 -7.56 -16.19
C GLU A 237 8.67 -6.12 -15.78
N LEU A 238 9.15 -5.66 -14.62
CA LEU A 238 9.09 -4.25 -14.22
C LEU A 238 9.72 -3.35 -15.29
N ARG A 239 10.92 -3.74 -15.77
CA ARG A 239 11.60 -2.99 -16.82
C ARG A 239 10.84 -3.00 -18.15
N LEU A 240 10.27 -4.14 -18.54
CA LEU A 240 9.44 -4.26 -19.75
C LEU A 240 8.14 -3.44 -19.64
N ALA A 241 7.59 -3.31 -18.44
CA ALA A 241 6.46 -2.45 -18.13
C ALA A 241 6.79 -0.96 -18.07
N GLY A 242 8.06 -0.58 -18.28
CA GLY A 242 8.53 0.81 -18.24
C GLY A 242 8.75 1.37 -16.84
N TYR A 243 8.80 0.52 -15.82
CA TYR A 243 9.13 0.95 -14.47
C TYR A 243 10.64 1.18 -14.34
N ASP A 244 11.01 2.42 -14.04
CA ASP A 244 12.42 2.85 -13.86
C ASP A 244 12.52 3.76 -12.63
N TYR A 245 12.08 3.22 -11.47
CA TYR A 245 12.10 3.95 -10.21
C TYR A 245 12.63 3.07 -9.07
N ALA A 246 12.51 3.51 -7.83
CA ALA A 246 13.06 2.84 -6.67
C ALA A 246 12.44 1.47 -6.42
N ILE A 247 13.26 0.53 -6.02
CA ILE A 247 12.88 -0.75 -5.43
C ILE A 247 13.31 -0.72 -3.97
N SER A 248 12.35 -0.54 -3.06
CA SER A 248 12.61 -0.52 -1.62
C SER A 248 12.52 -1.92 -1.07
N ILE A 249 13.53 -2.34 -0.32
CA ILE A 249 13.48 -3.61 0.41
C ILE A 249 12.68 -3.38 1.69
N GLU A 250 11.62 -4.17 1.87
CA GLU A 250 10.88 -4.23 3.11
C GLU A 250 11.14 -5.59 3.79
N HIS A 251 11.64 -5.53 5.02
CA HIS A 251 12.05 -6.71 5.76
C HIS A 251 11.09 -6.98 6.92
N GLU A 252 10.31 -8.04 6.81
CA GLU A 252 9.40 -8.56 7.84
C GLU A 252 9.55 -10.07 7.96
N ASP A 253 10.73 -10.53 8.36
CA ASP A 253 11.05 -11.94 8.49
C ASP A 253 11.44 -12.24 9.95
N SER A 254 10.60 -13.01 10.64
CA SER A 254 10.82 -13.37 12.04
C SER A 254 11.98 -14.33 12.28
N LEU A 255 12.43 -15.05 11.23
CA LEU A 255 13.52 -16.02 11.33
C LEU A 255 14.87 -15.45 10.91
N MET A 256 14.88 -14.44 10.03
CA MET A 256 16.08 -13.91 9.39
C MET A 256 16.40 -12.46 9.83
N SER A 257 15.82 -12.02 10.95
CA SER A 257 16.02 -10.69 11.54
C SER A 257 17.33 -10.59 12.33
#